data_db63453d41fea224ace8f4b39a8a0502
#
_entry.id   db63453d41fea224ace8f4b39a8a0502
#
_cell.length_a   1.000
_cell.length_b   1.000
_cell.length_c   1.000
_cell.angle_alpha   90.00
_cell.angle_beta   90.00
_cell.angle_gamma   90.00
#
_symmetry.space_group_name_H-M   'P 1'
#
loop_
_entity.id
_entity.type
_entity.pdbx_description
1 polymer ?
#
loop_
_entity_poly.entity_id
_entity_poly.type
_entity_poly.pdbx_seq_one_letter_code
_entity_poly.pdbx_strand_id
1 'polypeptide(L)'
;DKAIRISDLPALFINPQARVGLIAVLLIGLAHFAAYTYVAPFFKQNAGFDGPTIGSLLLLYGVAGVLGNIFAGFAANRSVRHTLMLVAIMLGVSTALFPHFATGMTGAAMLIALWGFAFGAFPACASIWMFVVAPKDVERGMPLFVALFQVIIALGSFFGGQIVDQMGSSVLLSLATALVGCGFVTVLVLGRKVSNRMAVQPC
;
A
#
# COMPACT_ATOMS: atom_id res chain seq x y z
N ASP A 1 -14.68 -29.63 3.63
CA ASP A 1 -13.59 -28.81 3.07
C ASP A 1 -13.60 -28.92 1.55
N LYS A 2 -14.24 -27.99 0.85
CA LYS A 2 -14.14 -27.93 -0.61
C LYS A 2 -12.84 -27.22 -0.95
N ALA A 3 -11.92 -27.95 -1.57
CA ALA A 3 -10.69 -27.37 -2.11
C ALA A 3 -11.04 -26.17 -3.02
N ILE A 4 -10.35 -25.04 -2.79
CA ILE A 4 -10.49 -23.82 -3.59
C ILE A 4 -10.04 -24.17 -5.01
N ARG A 5 -10.95 -24.10 -5.98
CA ARG A 5 -10.62 -24.30 -7.39
C ARG A 5 -10.30 -22.96 -8.04
N ILE A 6 -9.29 -22.97 -8.91
CA ILE A 6 -8.92 -21.79 -9.73
C ILE A 6 -10.15 -21.27 -10.53
N SER A 7 -11.12 -22.15 -10.84
CA SER A 7 -12.39 -21.81 -11.47
C SER A 7 -13.33 -20.91 -10.64
N ASP A 8 -13.07 -20.74 -9.34
CA ASP A 8 -13.91 -19.91 -8.45
C ASP A 8 -13.42 -18.45 -8.42
N LEU A 9 -12.25 -18.16 -9.00
CA LEU A 9 -11.64 -16.83 -9.07
C LEU A 9 -12.47 -15.79 -9.86
N PRO A 10 -13.19 -16.15 -10.95
CA PRO A 10 -14.01 -15.20 -11.68
C PRO A 10 -15.09 -14.52 -10.85
N ALA A 11 -15.60 -15.17 -9.79
CA ALA A 11 -16.68 -14.63 -8.96
C ALA A 11 -16.27 -13.32 -8.25
N LEU A 12 -15.02 -13.21 -7.78
CA LEU A 12 -14.49 -11.96 -7.18
C LEU A 12 -14.34 -10.83 -8.21
N PHE A 13 -14.01 -11.17 -9.45
CA PHE A 13 -13.89 -10.20 -10.54
C PHE A 13 -15.25 -9.76 -11.10
N ILE A 14 -16.35 -10.49 -10.82
CA ILE A 14 -17.71 -10.10 -11.20
C ILE A 14 -18.20 -8.95 -10.31
N ASN A 15 -17.80 -8.91 -9.04
CA ASN A 15 -18.19 -7.83 -8.13
C ASN A 15 -17.44 -6.52 -8.47
N PRO A 16 -18.13 -5.46 -8.94
CA PRO A 16 -17.47 -4.21 -9.32
C PRO A 16 -16.69 -3.56 -8.18
N GLN A 17 -17.16 -3.69 -6.92
CA GLN A 17 -16.50 -3.09 -5.77
C GLN A 17 -15.27 -3.89 -5.32
N ALA A 18 -15.27 -5.21 -5.50
CA ALA A 18 -14.08 -6.04 -5.29
C ALA A 18 -12.99 -5.68 -6.32
N ARG A 19 -13.36 -5.49 -7.60
CA ARG A 19 -12.44 -5.02 -8.64
C ARG A 19 -11.78 -3.69 -8.28
N VAL A 20 -12.55 -2.73 -7.77
CA VAL A 20 -12.01 -1.43 -7.34
C VAL A 20 -10.94 -1.62 -6.27
N GLY A 21 -11.21 -2.43 -5.25
CA GLY A 21 -10.23 -2.75 -4.22
C GLY A 21 -8.97 -3.44 -4.78
N LEU A 22 -9.14 -4.43 -5.64
CA LEU A 22 -8.02 -5.15 -6.26
C LEU A 22 -7.15 -4.24 -7.14
N ILE A 23 -7.76 -3.36 -7.94
CA ILE A 23 -7.02 -2.37 -8.76
C ILE A 23 -6.27 -1.39 -7.85
N ALA A 24 -6.90 -0.87 -6.81
CA ALA A 24 -6.23 0.02 -5.86
C ALA A 24 -5.05 -0.67 -5.17
N VAL A 25 -5.23 -1.93 -4.73
CA VAL A 25 -4.17 -2.75 -4.12
C VAL A 25 -3.03 -2.98 -5.10
N LEU A 26 -3.33 -3.30 -6.36
CA LEU A 26 -2.33 -3.49 -7.40
C LEU A 26 -1.50 -2.22 -7.63
N LEU A 27 -2.15 -1.08 -7.85
CA LEU A 27 -1.48 0.18 -8.16
C LEU A 27 -0.65 0.69 -6.98
N ILE A 28 -1.24 0.74 -5.77
CA ILE A 28 -0.56 1.24 -4.57
C ILE A 28 0.54 0.26 -4.14
N GLY A 29 0.28 -1.04 -4.21
CA GLY A 29 1.26 -2.06 -3.84
C GLY A 29 2.47 -2.08 -4.78
N LEU A 30 2.26 -2.06 -6.10
CA LEU A 30 3.36 -1.96 -7.08
C LEU A 30 4.21 -0.71 -6.83
N ALA A 31 3.57 0.44 -6.67
CA ALA A 31 4.25 1.70 -6.37
C ALA A 31 5.10 1.59 -5.10
N HIS A 32 4.50 1.05 -4.03
CA HIS A 32 5.19 0.90 -2.76
C HIS A 32 6.41 -0.03 -2.88
N PHE A 33 6.24 -1.25 -3.39
CA PHE A 33 7.35 -2.22 -3.43
C PHE A 33 8.43 -1.82 -4.43
N ALA A 34 8.07 -1.14 -5.53
CA ALA A 34 9.04 -0.54 -6.42
C ALA A 34 9.91 0.50 -5.69
N ALA A 35 9.30 1.42 -4.96
CA ALA A 35 10.01 2.49 -4.26
C ALA A 35 10.75 2.00 -3.00
N TYR A 36 10.09 1.17 -2.16
CA TYR A 36 10.64 0.73 -0.87
C TYR A 36 11.88 -0.15 -1.03
N THR A 37 11.91 -1.02 -2.01
CA THR A 37 13.07 -1.90 -2.27
C THR A 37 14.35 -1.09 -2.49
N TYR A 38 14.22 0.13 -3.02
CA TYR A 38 15.36 1.00 -3.35
C TYR A 38 15.54 2.18 -2.39
N VAL A 39 14.82 2.20 -1.24
CA VAL A 39 14.96 3.27 -0.24
C VAL A 39 16.33 3.29 0.44
N ALA A 40 16.91 2.13 0.75
CA ALA A 40 18.24 2.05 1.34
C ALA A 40 19.34 2.51 0.37
N PRO A 41 19.38 2.06 -0.91
CA PRO A 41 20.21 2.67 -1.94
C PRO A 41 20.03 4.18 -2.09
N PHE A 42 18.80 4.69 -2.06
CA PHE A 42 18.54 6.13 -2.10
C PHE A 42 19.23 6.86 -0.95
N PHE A 43 19.05 6.41 0.28
CA PHE A 43 19.70 7.02 1.46
C PHE A 43 21.22 7.01 1.35
N LYS A 44 21.78 5.91 0.88
CA LYS A 44 23.24 5.79 0.73
C LYS A 44 23.79 6.72 -0.35
N GLN A 45 23.13 6.79 -1.51
CA GLN A 45 23.63 7.50 -2.69
C GLN A 45 23.28 8.99 -2.68
N ASN A 46 22.06 9.35 -2.27
CA ASN A 46 21.53 10.70 -2.35
C ASN A 46 21.66 11.50 -1.04
N ALA A 47 21.59 10.82 0.12
CA ALA A 47 21.72 11.46 1.42
C ALA A 47 23.11 11.24 2.06
N GLY A 48 23.90 10.31 1.55
CA GLY A 48 25.21 9.98 2.11
C GLY A 48 25.19 9.32 3.49
N PHE A 49 24.04 8.72 3.87
CA PHE A 49 23.90 8.09 5.18
C PHE A 49 24.69 6.79 5.26
N ASP A 50 25.26 6.53 6.43
CA ASP A 50 25.95 5.29 6.75
C ASP A 50 24.95 4.13 7.05
N GLY A 51 25.48 2.91 7.10
CA GLY A 51 24.67 1.71 7.36
C GLY A 51 23.87 1.74 8.66
N PRO A 52 24.48 2.10 9.81
CA PRO A 52 23.77 2.24 11.08
C PRO A 52 22.61 3.25 11.04
N THR A 53 22.81 4.39 10.40
CA THR A 53 21.76 5.42 10.22
C THR A 53 20.61 4.90 9.36
N ILE A 54 20.92 4.25 8.24
CA ILE A 54 19.91 3.63 7.36
C ILE A 54 19.14 2.55 8.14
N GLY A 55 19.83 1.71 8.90
CA GLY A 55 19.20 0.69 9.75
C GLY A 55 18.23 1.28 10.76
N SER A 56 18.60 2.39 11.41
CA SER A 56 17.76 3.12 12.36
C SER A 56 16.51 3.72 11.69
N LEU A 57 16.65 4.27 10.48
CA LEU A 57 15.53 4.79 9.70
C LEU A 57 14.57 3.66 9.27
N LEU A 58 15.10 2.50 8.87
CA LEU A 58 14.26 1.34 8.53
C LEU A 58 13.56 0.74 9.75
N LEU A 59 14.22 0.77 10.93
CA LEU A 59 13.56 0.40 12.19
C LEU A 59 12.42 1.36 12.51
N LEU A 60 12.64 2.67 12.37
CA LEU A 60 11.59 3.69 12.55
C LEU A 60 10.40 3.46 11.59
N TYR A 61 10.68 3.12 10.32
CA TYR A 61 9.67 2.69 9.36
C TYR A 61 8.84 1.52 9.88
N GLY A 62 9.50 0.47 10.39
CA GLY A 62 8.82 -0.72 10.92
C GLY A 62 7.95 -0.41 12.14
N VAL A 63 8.48 0.36 13.11
CA VAL A 63 7.71 0.79 14.30
C VAL A 63 6.50 1.63 13.90
N ALA A 64 6.69 2.59 13.01
CA ALA A 64 5.59 3.39 12.47
C ALA A 64 4.55 2.52 11.74
N GLY A 65 5.00 1.47 11.04
CA GLY A 65 4.13 0.50 10.37
C GLY A 65 3.24 -0.28 11.33
N VAL A 66 3.77 -0.70 12.48
CA VAL A 66 2.97 -1.34 13.54
C VAL A 66 1.86 -0.39 14.03
N LEU A 67 2.19 0.87 14.28
CA LEU A 67 1.21 1.89 14.69
C LEU A 67 0.17 2.13 13.59
N GLY A 68 0.59 2.17 12.33
CA GLY A 68 -0.30 2.29 11.18
C GLY A 68 -1.29 1.12 11.06
N ASN A 69 -0.82 -0.09 11.29
CA ASN A 69 -1.69 -1.29 11.29
C ASN A 69 -2.76 -1.21 12.39
N ILE A 70 -2.37 -0.85 13.62
CA ILE A 70 -3.29 -0.66 14.74
C ILE A 70 -4.32 0.44 14.39
N PHE A 71 -3.86 1.57 13.87
CA PHE A 71 -4.73 2.67 13.42
C PHE A 71 -5.75 2.19 12.38
N ALA A 72 -5.30 1.41 11.40
CA ALA A 72 -6.18 0.88 10.36
C ALA A 72 -7.33 0.04 10.92
N GLY A 73 -7.06 -0.80 11.92
CA GLY A 73 -8.08 -1.60 12.59
C GLY A 73 -9.21 -0.75 13.16
N PHE A 74 -8.89 0.40 13.79
CA PHE A 74 -9.91 1.31 14.33
C PHE A 74 -10.57 2.17 13.26
N ALA A 75 -9.78 2.77 12.37
CA ALA A 75 -10.27 3.73 11.39
C ALA A 75 -11.08 3.06 10.27
N ALA A 76 -10.65 1.91 9.76
CA ALA A 76 -11.33 1.20 8.70
C ALA A 76 -12.69 0.61 9.15
N ASN A 77 -12.84 0.29 10.43
CA ASN A 77 -14.14 -0.11 10.99
C ASN A 77 -15.18 1.02 10.93
N ARG A 78 -14.75 2.28 10.94
CA ARG A 78 -15.64 3.44 10.77
C ARG A 78 -15.94 3.70 9.29
N SER A 79 -14.91 3.70 8.46
CA SER A 79 -15.04 3.87 7.01
C SER A 79 -13.80 3.38 6.28
N VAL A 80 -13.85 2.14 5.79
CA VAL A 80 -12.74 1.54 5.04
C VAL A 80 -12.35 2.38 3.81
N ARG A 81 -13.33 2.97 3.14
CA ARG A 81 -13.10 3.83 1.96
C ARG A 81 -12.29 5.08 2.31
N HIS A 82 -12.72 5.84 3.33
CA HIS A 82 -12.02 7.07 3.73
C HIS A 82 -10.63 6.76 4.32
N THR A 83 -10.51 5.66 5.06
CA THR A 83 -9.22 5.23 5.61
C THR A 83 -8.25 4.84 4.50
N LEU A 84 -8.71 4.08 3.49
CA LEU A 84 -7.87 3.72 2.35
C LEU A 84 -7.45 4.95 1.53
N MET A 85 -8.34 5.93 1.36
CA MET A 85 -8.01 7.20 0.72
C MET A 85 -6.97 7.99 1.50
N LEU A 86 -7.12 8.08 2.84
CA LEU A 86 -6.14 8.74 3.70
C LEU A 86 -4.77 8.07 3.60
N VAL A 87 -4.73 6.74 3.66
CA VAL A 87 -3.50 5.94 3.48
C VAL A 87 -2.84 6.23 2.13
N ALA A 88 -3.61 6.26 1.04
CA ALA A 88 -3.10 6.60 -0.28
C ALA A 88 -2.54 8.03 -0.35
N ILE A 89 -3.20 9.01 0.28
CA ILE A 89 -2.68 10.38 0.38
C ILE A 89 -1.33 10.40 1.13
N MET A 90 -1.25 9.74 2.29
CA MET A 90 -0.02 9.70 3.09
C MET A 90 1.12 9.04 2.32
N LEU A 91 0.86 7.93 1.62
CA LEU A 91 1.84 7.27 0.75
C LEU A 91 2.27 8.18 -0.40
N GLY A 92 1.32 8.82 -1.09
CA GLY A 92 1.60 9.73 -2.19
C GLY A 92 2.42 10.95 -1.74
N VAL A 93 2.07 11.56 -0.61
CA VAL A 93 2.82 12.68 -0.02
C VAL A 93 4.24 12.24 0.36
N SER A 94 4.38 11.07 1.01
CA SER A 94 5.70 10.55 1.39
C SER A 94 6.58 10.36 0.16
N THR A 95 6.10 9.65 -0.86
CA THR A 95 6.89 9.35 -2.07
C THR A 95 7.19 10.61 -2.90
N ALA A 96 6.25 11.56 -2.97
CA ALA A 96 6.44 12.83 -3.70
C ALA A 96 7.50 13.73 -3.04
N LEU A 97 7.49 13.83 -1.71
CA LEU A 97 8.42 14.69 -0.97
C LEU A 97 9.77 14.04 -0.72
N PHE A 98 9.87 12.72 -0.84
CA PHE A 98 11.06 11.95 -0.49
C PHE A 98 12.31 12.44 -1.25
N PRO A 99 12.31 12.64 -2.60
CA PRO A 99 13.49 13.08 -3.33
C PRO A 99 14.00 14.47 -2.91
N HIS A 100 13.12 15.30 -2.37
CA HIS A 100 13.40 16.70 -2.06
C HIS A 100 13.83 16.92 -0.61
N PHE A 101 13.30 16.15 0.32
CA PHE A 101 13.47 16.39 1.75
C PHE A 101 14.17 15.25 2.51
N ALA A 102 14.26 14.03 1.95
CA ALA A 102 14.87 12.89 2.62
C ALA A 102 16.42 12.86 2.51
N THR A 103 17.05 13.91 1.98
CA THR A 103 18.49 14.07 1.95
C THR A 103 19.06 14.60 3.29
N GLY A 104 18.22 15.21 4.12
CA GLY A 104 18.57 15.61 5.49
C GLY A 104 17.95 14.66 6.51
N MET A 105 18.60 14.46 7.69
CA MET A 105 18.19 13.51 8.70
C MET A 105 16.77 13.71 9.22
N THR A 106 16.38 14.97 9.50
CA THR A 106 15.02 15.28 9.99
C THR A 106 13.97 14.98 8.93
N GLY A 107 14.20 15.37 7.68
CA GLY A 107 13.29 15.07 6.58
C GLY A 107 13.19 13.58 6.30
N ALA A 108 14.31 12.87 6.31
CA ALA A 108 14.36 11.43 6.16
C ALA A 108 13.54 10.73 7.25
N ALA A 109 13.75 11.10 8.53
CA ALA A 109 13.04 10.49 9.66
C ALA A 109 11.52 10.76 9.60
N MET A 110 11.11 11.98 9.31
CA MET A 110 9.68 12.32 9.20
C MET A 110 9.01 11.60 8.04
N LEU A 111 9.62 11.60 6.86
CA LEU A 111 9.03 11.00 5.67
C LEU A 111 9.03 9.46 5.74
N ILE A 112 10.08 8.85 6.27
CA ILE A 112 10.13 7.39 6.43
C ILE A 112 9.14 6.90 7.49
N ALA A 113 8.94 7.66 8.57
CA ALA A 113 7.92 7.35 9.58
C ALA A 113 6.50 7.48 9.01
N LEU A 114 6.21 8.56 8.27
CA LEU A 114 4.92 8.74 7.58
C LEU A 114 4.66 7.63 6.58
N TRP A 115 5.68 7.26 5.79
CA TRP A 115 5.58 6.18 4.83
C TRP A 115 5.33 4.83 5.50
N GLY A 116 6.11 4.51 6.56
CA GLY A 116 5.93 3.28 7.34
C GLY A 116 4.53 3.17 7.93
N PHE A 117 4.05 4.25 8.57
CA PHE A 117 2.71 4.31 9.13
C PHE A 117 1.63 4.06 8.07
N ALA A 118 1.71 4.75 6.93
CA ALA A 118 0.76 4.61 5.85
C ALA A 118 0.77 3.19 5.24
N PHE A 119 1.97 2.64 5.01
CA PHE A 119 2.06 1.29 4.46
C PHE A 119 1.65 0.21 5.46
N GLY A 120 1.95 0.36 6.75
CA GLY A 120 1.46 -0.57 7.78
C GLY A 120 -0.07 -0.62 7.85
N ALA A 121 -0.73 0.51 7.59
CA ALA A 121 -2.19 0.59 7.52
C ALA A 121 -2.77 -0.03 6.22
N PHE A 122 -2.01 -0.03 5.12
CA PHE A 122 -2.49 -0.39 3.79
C PHE A 122 -3.02 -1.83 3.68
N PRO A 123 -2.27 -2.91 4.04
CA PRO A 123 -2.74 -4.28 3.92
C PRO A 123 -3.98 -4.56 4.79
N ALA A 124 -4.05 -3.96 5.99
CA ALA A 124 -5.21 -4.10 6.86
C ALA A 124 -6.46 -3.46 6.23
N CYS A 125 -6.35 -2.23 5.70
CA CYS A 125 -7.45 -1.58 4.99
C CYS A 125 -7.89 -2.38 3.76
N ALA A 126 -6.94 -2.92 3.00
CA ALA A 126 -7.22 -3.71 1.80
C ALA A 126 -7.95 -5.02 2.14
N SER A 127 -7.54 -5.70 3.21
CA SER A 127 -8.22 -6.90 3.71
C SER A 127 -9.65 -6.57 4.18
N ILE A 128 -9.82 -5.52 4.99
CA ILE A 128 -11.14 -5.08 5.47
C ILE A 128 -12.04 -4.68 4.30
N TRP A 129 -11.50 -4.04 3.26
CA TRP A 129 -12.24 -3.75 2.04
C TRP A 129 -12.83 -5.02 1.43
N MET A 130 -12.03 -6.08 1.28
CA MET A 130 -12.49 -7.35 0.72
C MET A 130 -13.58 -7.98 1.59
N PHE A 131 -13.45 -7.93 2.93
CA PHE A 131 -14.49 -8.40 3.85
C PHE A 131 -15.82 -7.64 3.68
N VAL A 132 -15.76 -6.32 3.47
CA VAL A 132 -16.97 -5.49 3.32
C VAL A 132 -17.68 -5.74 2.00
N VAL A 133 -16.91 -5.91 0.89
CA VAL A 133 -17.50 -6.00 -0.45
C VAL A 133 -17.87 -7.43 -0.88
N ALA A 134 -17.21 -8.44 -0.32
CA ALA A 134 -17.42 -9.84 -0.66
C ALA A 134 -17.46 -10.76 0.58
N PRO A 135 -18.38 -10.51 1.55
CA PRO A 135 -18.39 -11.24 2.83
C PRO A 135 -18.61 -12.75 2.68
N LYS A 136 -19.31 -13.18 1.63
CA LYS A 136 -19.60 -14.61 1.37
C LYS A 136 -18.42 -15.36 0.72
N ASP A 137 -17.48 -14.62 0.14
CA ASP A 137 -16.36 -15.16 -0.64
C ASP A 137 -15.01 -14.94 0.04
N VAL A 138 -15.01 -14.47 1.29
CA VAL A 138 -13.79 -14.12 2.03
C VAL A 138 -12.84 -15.31 2.17
N GLU A 139 -13.37 -16.48 2.58
CA GLU A 139 -12.55 -17.68 2.74
C GLU A 139 -11.84 -18.10 1.45
N ARG A 140 -12.47 -17.84 0.30
CA ARG A 140 -11.92 -18.13 -1.02
C ARG A 140 -11.05 -17.00 -1.56
N GLY A 141 -11.39 -15.76 -1.21
CA GLY A 141 -10.70 -14.56 -1.69
C GLY A 141 -9.38 -14.26 -1.00
N MET A 142 -9.23 -14.62 0.28
CA MET A 142 -8.02 -14.30 1.05
C MET A 142 -6.75 -14.97 0.51
N PRO A 143 -6.72 -16.27 0.15
CA PRO A 143 -5.55 -16.87 -0.46
C PRO A 143 -5.16 -16.22 -1.79
N LEU A 144 -6.16 -15.84 -2.61
CA LEU A 144 -5.93 -15.12 -3.85
C LEU A 144 -5.34 -13.73 -3.60
N PHE A 145 -5.86 -13.02 -2.60
CA PHE A 145 -5.36 -11.71 -2.19
C PHE A 145 -3.89 -11.79 -1.75
N VAL A 146 -3.54 -12.81 -0.96
CA VAL A 146 -2.14 -13.06 -0.56
C VAL A 146 -1.27 -13.37 -1.77
N ALA A 147 -1.73 -14.24 -2.69
CA ALA A 147 -1.01 -14.55 -3.91
C ALA A 147 -0.79 -13.30 -4.79
N LEU A 148 -1.81 -12.45 -4.93
CA LEU A 148 -1.70 -11.17 -5.63
C LEU A 148 -0.63 -10.28 -4.99
N PHE A 149 -0.58 -10.20 -3.64
CA PHE A 149 0.45 -9.44 -2.94
C PHE A 149 1.87 -9.96 -3.25
N GLN A 150 2.07 -11.27 -3.32
CA GLN A 150 3.38 -11.84 -3.67
C GLN A 150 3.80 -11.47 -5.11
N VAL A 151 2.85 -11.50 -6.05
CA VAL A 151 3.09 -11.04 -7.43
C VAL A 151 3.41 -9.53 -7.46
N ILE A 152 2.69 -8.73 -6.70
CA ILE A 152 2.94 -7.27 -6.58
C ILE A 152 4.33 -7.00 -6.02
N ILE A 153 4.78 -7.73 -4.99
CA ILE A 153 6.12 -7.60 -4.41
C ILE A 153 7.18 -7.91 -5.49
N ALA A 154 7.04 -9.04 -6.17
CA ALA A 154 7.99 -9.48 -7.18
C ALA A 154 8.08 -8.49 -8.36
N LEU A 155 6.94 -8.12 -8.93
CA LEU A 155 6.89 -7.21 -10.08
C LEU A 155 7.31 -5.79 -9.70
N GLY A 156 6.86 -5.28 -8.55
CA GLY A 156 7.24 -3.95 -8.06
C GLY A 156 8.75 -3.85 -7.88
N SER A 157 9.37 -4.80 -7.17
CA SER A 157 10.82 -4.81 -6.96
C SER A 157 11.60 -4.98 -8.27
N PHE A 158 11.13 -5.85 -9.16
CA PHE A 158 11.80 -6.08 -10.46
C PHE A 158 11.76 -4.85 -11.36
N PHE A 159 10.58 -4.28 -11.60
CA PHE A 159 10.47 -3.08 -12.44
C PHE A 159 11.07 -1.85 -11.77
N GLY A 160 10.99 -1.76 -10.43
CA GLY A 160 11.66 -0.72 -9.67
C GLY A 160 13.17 -0.70 -9.94
N GLY A 161 13.82 -1.89 -9.98
CA GLY A 161 15.24 -2.01 -10.32
C GLY A 161 15.56 -1.50 -11.71
N GLN A 162 14.80 -1.93 -12.71
CA GLN A 162 15.01 -1.48 -14.08
C GLN A 162 14.91 0.05 -14.22
N ILE A 163 13.95 0.66 -13.49
CA ILE A 163 13.79 2.13 -13.51
C ILE A 163 14.95 2.81 -12.81
N VAL A 164 15.39 2.30 -11.64
CA VAL A 164 16.53 2.89 -10.92
C VAL A 164 17.80 2.82 -11.74
N ASP A 165 18.08 1.68 -12.36
CA ASP A 165 19.30 1.46 -13.15
C ASP A 165 19.36 2.34 -14.40
N GLN A 166 18.22 2.63 -15.02
CA GLN A 166 18.15 3.38 -16.27
C GLN A 166 17.89 4.89 -16.05
N MET A 167 17.09 5.24 -15.06
CA MET A 167 16.52 6.58 -14.89
C MET A 167 16.79 7.22 -13.52
N GLY A 168 17.28 6.42 -12.57
CA GLY A 168 17.57 6.85 -11.20
C GLY A 168 16.40 6.80 -10.23
N SER A 169 16.74 6.88 -8.94
CA SER A 169 15.79 6.71 -7.83
C SER A 169 14.73 7.83 -7.74
N SER A 170 15.05 9.05 -8.15
CA SER A 170 14.09 10.17 -8.13
C SER A 170 12.98 9.98 -9.15
N VAL A 171 13.28 9.43 -10.33
CA VAL A 171 12.26 9.10 -11.34
C VAL A 171 11.37 7.97 -10.85
N LEU A 172 11.96 6.94 -10.22
CA LEU A 172 11.19 5.85 -9.60
C LEU A 172 10.17 6.39 -8.58
N LEU A 173 10.60 7.28 -7.67
CA LEU A 173 9.72 7.87 -6.65
C LEU A 173 8.60 8.71 -7.27
N SER A 174 8.89 9.45 -8.34
CA SER A 174 7.88 10.22 -9.09
C SER A 174 6.83 9.30 -9.75
N LEU A 175 7.27 8.20 -10.37
CA LEU A 175 6.38 7.19 -10.95
C LEU A 175 5.56 6.47 -9.88
N ALA A 176 6.17 6.14 -8.74
CA ALA A 176 5.46 5.57 -7.59
C ALA A 176 4.37 6.53 -7.08
N THR A 177 4.67 7.82 -6.99
CA THR A 177 3.68 8.85 -6.62
C THR A 177 2.50 8.88 -7.60
N ALA A 178 2.77 8.84 -8.90
CA ALA A 178 1.74 8.81 -9.93
C ALA A 178 0.85 7.56 -9.83
N LEU A 179 1.45 6.39 -9.61
CA LEU A 179 0.70 5.13 -9.43
C LEU A 179 -0.17 5.15 -8.17
N VAL A 180 0.35 5.66 -7.04
CA VAL A 180 -0.44 5.87 -5.81
C VAL A 180 -1.60 6.83 -6.08
N GLY A 181 -1.35 7.91 -6.82
CA GLY A 181 -2.39 8.85 -7.25
C GLY A 181 -3.49 8.19 -8.09
N CYS A 182 -3.12 7.33 -9.03
CA CYS A 182 -4.09 6.53 -9.81
C CYS A 182 -4.90 5.59 -8.89
N GLY A 183 -4.25 4.94 -7.92
CA GLY A 183 -4.94 4.12 -6.91
C GLY A 183 -5.92 4.94 -6.07
N PHE A 184 -5.51 6.11 -5.61
CA PHE A 184 -6.38 7.06 -4.90
C PHE A 184 -7.60 7.46 -5.71
N VAL A 185 -7.41 7.88 -6.97
CA VAL A 185 -8.50 8.27 -7.88
C VAL A 185 -9.44 7.10 -8.13
N THR A 186 -8.91 5.88 -8.27
CA THR A 186 -9.72 4.67 -8.42
C THR A 186 -10.68 4.50 -7.24
N VAL A 187 -10.19 4.62 -6.00
CA VAL A 187 -11.01 4.52 -4.78
C VAL A 187 -11.98 5.71 -4.66
N LEU A 188 -11.53 6.92 -5.01
CA LEU A 188 -12.32 8.14 -4.94
C LEU A 188 -13.53 8.08 -5.89
N VAL A 189 -13.32 7.68 -7.13
CA VAL A 189 -14.34 7.72 -8.18
C VAL A 189 -15.22 6.47 -8.15
N LEU A 190 -14.60 5.30 -8.14
CA LEU A 190 -15.28 4.01 -8.30
C LEU A 190 -15.69 3.38 -6.96
N GLY A 191 -15.04 3.75 -5.87
CA GLY A 191 -15.32 3.24 -4.53
C GLY A 191 -16.52 3.89 -3.81
N ARG A 192 -17.28 4.78 -4.47
CA ARG A 192 -18.39 5.55 -3.84
C ARG A 192 -19.52 4.68 -3.30
N LYS A 193 -19.74 3.49 -3.85
CA LYS A 193 -20.82 2.57 -3.45
C LYS A 193 -20.45 1.65 -2.29
N VAL A 194 -19.21 1.73 -1.79
CA VAL A 194 -18.80 0.94 -0.62
C VAL A 194 -19.34 1.62 0.62
N SER A 195 -20.47 1.10 1.10
CA SER A 195 -21.08 1.51 2.36
C SER A 195 -20.51 0.66 3.50
N ASN A 196 -20.26 1.26 4.64
CA ASN A 196 -19.88 0.55 5.86
C ASN A 196 -21.07 -0.26 6.40
N ARG A 197 -21.31 -1.41 5.82
CA ARG A 197 -22.34 -2.33 6.31
C ARG A 197 -21.99 -2.97 7.67
N MET A 198 -20.77 -2.80 8.16
CA MET A 198 -20.37 -3.35 9.48
C MET A 198 -20.88 -2.54 10.67
N ALA A 199 -21.43 -1.34 10.48
CA ALA A 199 -21.99 -0.52 11.56
C ALA A 199 -23.40 -0.98 12.01
N VAL A 200 -23.98 -2.02 11.44
CA VAL A 200 -25.37 -2.44 11.67
C VAL A 200 -25.48 -3.96 11.83
N GLN A 201 -24.63 -4.58 12.64
CA GLN A 201 -25.00 -5.83 13.30
C GLN A 201 -24.92 -5.59 14.82
N PRO A 202 -26.06 -5.32 15.48
CA PRO A 202 -26.11 -5.48 16.93
C PRO A 202 -25.89 -6.94 17.28
N CYS A 203 -25.05 -7.18 18.27
CA CYS A 203 -24.89 -8.48 18.94
C CYS A 203 -26.24 -9.00 19.46
#